data_874d655ecb55546eb4cf50be7a5a1337
#
_entry.id   874d655ecb55546eb4cf50be7a5a1337
#
_cell.length_a   1.000
_cell.length_b   1.000
_cell.length_c   1.000
_cell.angle_alpha   90.00
_cell.angle_beta   90.00
_cell.angle_gamma   90.00
#
_symmetry.space_group_name_H-M   'P 1'
#
loop_
_entity.id
_entity.type
_entity.pdbx_description
1 polymer ?
#
loop_
_entity_poly.entity_id
_entity_poly.type
_entity_poly.pdbx_seq_one_letter_code
_entity_poly.pdbx_strand_id
1 'polypeptide(L)'
;PAFGRGEVIEVNGSPVELLLVKNPMGFRLSLASFAPEGCDTMIAINDEYADGRDMSWLWDVDFTSLRTAGVAMVSGVRAWDMALRLGYEEVPVAKVDTDFEHAVTEFVTANPGKPKHMYCTYTAMLKARAVLGHITEVSDAGVGR
;
A
#
# COMPACT_ATOMS: atom_id res chain seq x y z
N PRO A 1 -11.92 14.29 -4.45
CA PRO A 1 -10.51 14.25 -4.78
C PRO A 1 -10.29 14.04 -6.28
N ALA A 2 -9.13 14.44 -6.75
CA ALA A 2 -8.77 14.21 -8.14
C ALA A 2 -8.68 12.70 -8.40
N PHE A 3 -8.96 12.32 -9.66
CA PHE A 3 -8.91 10.93 -10.07
C PHE A 3 -7.53 10.30 -9.80
N GLY A 4 -7.51 9.12 -9.22
CA GLY A 4 -6.28 8.42 -8.87
C GLY A 4 -5.64 8.85 -7.56
N ARG A 5 -6.18 9.88 -6.91
CA ARG A 5 -5.68 10.33 -5.62
C ARG A 5 -6.45 9.71 -4.48
N GLY A 6 -5.73 9.47 -3.39
CA GLY A 6 -6.30 8.91 -2.19
C GLY A 6 -6.23 9.87 -1.01
N GLU A 7 -6.51 9.35 0.16
CA GLU A 7 -6.40 10.07 1.41
C GLU A 7 -4.93 10.14 1.83
N VAL A 8 -4.47 11.31 2.29
CA VAL A 8 -3.10 11.50 2.77
C VAL A 8 -3.11 11.67 4.27
N ILE A 9 -2.30 10.87 4.97
CA ILE A 9 -2.14 10.92 6.41
C ILE A 9 -0.65 11.12 6.71
N GLU A 10 -0.33 12.14 7.51
CA GLU A 10 1.04 12.38 7.94
C GLU A 10 1.42 11.43 9.07
N VAL A 11 2.52 10.69 8.91
CA VAL A 11 3.04 9.79 9.93
C VAL A 11 4.53 10.07 10.10
N ASN A 12 4.92 10.60 11.24
CA ASN A 12 6.33 10.90 11.58
C ASN A 12 7.05 11.69 10.48
N GLY A 13 6.39 12.70 9.93
CA GLY A 13 6.94 13.55 8.89
C GLY A 13 6.87 12.99 7.48
N SER A 14 6.34 11.78 7.31
CA SER A 14 6.13 11.19 5.98
C SER A 14 4.66 11.34 5.57
N PRO A 15 4.38 11.89 4.38
CA PRO A 15 3.03 11.81 3.84
C PRO A 15 2.77 10.38 3.36
N VAL A 16 1.70 9.77 3.87
CA VAL A 16 1.28 8.41 3.50
C VAL A 16 -0.03 8.52 2.74
N GLU A 17 -0.01 8.17 1.47
CA GLU A 17 -1.21 8.22 0.64
C GLU A 17 -1.83 6.84 0.53
N LEU A 18 -3.11 6.74 0.92
CA LEU A 18 -3.91 5.52 0.81
C LEU A 18 -4.66 5.55 -0.52
N LEU A 19 -4.47 4.54 -1.35
CA LEU A 19 -5.03 4.47 -2.69
C LEU A 19 -5.89 3.22 -2.80
N LEU A 20 -7.18 3.40 -3.09
CA LEU A 20 -8.10 2.27 -3.26
C LEU A 20 -7.92 1.65 -4.64
N VAL A 21 -7.74 0.33 -4.68
CA VAL A 21 -7.68 -0.44 -5.93
C VAL A 21 -8.74 -1.53 -5.89
N LYS A 22 -9.54 -1.66 -6.96
CA LYS A 22 -10.63 -2.65 -7.01
C LYS A 22 -10.81 -3.30 -8.38
N ASN A 23 -10.11 -2.82 -9.39
CA ASN A 23 -10.16 -3.40 -10.73
C ASN A 23 -8.87 -3.03 -11.48
N PRO A 24 -8.59 -3.71 -12.62
CA PRO A 24 -7.34 -3.48 -13.34
C PRO A 24 -7.16 -2.05 -13.82
N MET A 25 -8.22 -1.43 -14.36
CA MET A 25 -8.11 -0.06 -14.88
C MET A 25 -7.79 0.92 -13.77
N GLY A 26 -8.50 0.84 -12.64
CA GLY A 26 -8.26 1.73 -11.50
C GLY A 26 -6.86 1.58 -10.94
N PHE A 27 -6.36 0.35 -10.85
CA PHE A 27 -5.01 0.10 -10.36
C PHE A 27 -3.96 0.68 -11.31
N ARG A 28 -4.13 0.46 -12.62
CA ARG A 28 -3.22 1.02 -13.61
C ARG A 28 -3.19 2.54 -13.57
N LEU A 29 -4.35 3.18 -13.42
CA LEU A 29 -4.43 4.64 -13.33
C LEU A 29 -3.77 5.17 -12.07
N SER A 30 -3.95 4.50 -10.94
CA SER A 30 -3.27 4.88 -9.70
C SER A 30 -1.76 4.75 -9.83
N LEU A 31 -1.27 3.67 -10.41
CA LEU A 31 0.17 3.49 -10.64
C LEU A 31 0.73 4.57 -11.56
N ALA A 32 -0.01 4.96 -12.60
CA ALA A 32 0.41 5.98 -13.54
C ALA A 32 0.39 7.40 -12.94
N SER A 33 -0.35 7.61 -11.86
CA SER A 33 -0.49 8.93 -11.23
C SER A 33 0.71 9.33 -10.39
N PHE A 34 1.60 8.39 -10.07
CA PHE A 34 2.73 8.65 -9.20
C PHE A 34 4.00 8.03 -9.76
N ALA A 35 5.12 8.77 -9.65
CA ALA A 35 6.42 8.22 -9.97
C ALA A 35 6.86 7.34 -8.78
N PRO A 36 7.17 6.05 -8.99
CA PRO A 36 7.56 5.17 -7.88
C PRO A 36 8.93 5.49 -7.30
N GLU A 37 9.79 6.13 -8.08
CA GLU A 37 11.09 6.58 -7.59
C GLU A 37 10.89 7.77 -6.66
N GLY A 38 11.58 7.76 -5.53
CA GLY A 38 11.46 8.83 -4.55
C GLY A 38 10.39 8.60 -3.50
N CYS A 39 9.65 7.49 -3.56
CA CYS A 39 8.71 7.11 -2.52
C CYS A 39 8.87 5.63 -2.18
N ASP A 40 8.32 5.23 -1.03
CA ASP A 40 8.18 3.81 -0.69
C ASP A 40 6.79 3.33 -1.08
N THR A 41 6.71 2.11 -1.59
CA THR A 41 5.45 1.53 -2.06
C THR A 41 5.08 0.29 -1.26
N MET A 42 3.82 0.23 -0.83
CA MET A 42 3.22 -0.95 -0.23
C MET A 42 1.97 -1.34 -1.01
N ILE A 43 1.74 -2.64 -1.14
CA ILE A 43 0.52 -3.19 -1.74
C ILE A 43 -0.12 -4.16 -0.75
N ALA A 44 -1.38 -3.93 -0.43
CA ALA A 44 -2.12 -4.74 0.54
C ALA A 44 -3.43 -5.24 -0.08
N ILE A 45 -3.54 -6.56 -0.22
CA ILE A 45 -4.66 -7.20 -0.92
C ILE A 45 -5.42 -8.12 0.01
N ASN A 46 -6.69 -7.83 0.21
CA ASN A 46 -7.66 -8.69 0.88
C ASN A 46 -8.71 -9.17 -0.12
N ASP A 47 -9.44 -10.21 0.24
CA ASP A 47 -10.45 -10.81 -0.64
C ASP A 47 -11.78 -11.04 0.09
N GLU A 48 -12.14 -10.15 0.99
CA GLU A 48 -13.44 -10.19 1.64
C GLU A 48 -14.56 -9.78 0.66
N TYR A 49 -15.82 -9.96 1.04
CA TYR A 49 -16.93 -9.65 0.13
C TYR A 49 -16.87 -8.22 -0.43
N ALA A 50 -16.53 -7.25 0.44
CA ALA A 50 -16.44 -5.86 0.02
C ALA A 50 -15.28 -5.59 -0.95
N ASP A 51 -14.27 -6.46 -0.96
CA ASP A 51 -13.12 -6.37 -1.88
C ASP A 51 -13.38 -7.07 -3.22
N GLY A 52 -14.37 -7.98 -3.23
CA GLY A 52 -14.49 -8.96 -4.28
C GLY A 52 -13.66 -10.20 -3.96
N ARG A 53 -14.28 -11.37 -4.06
CA ARG A 53 -13.62 -12.63 -3.64
C ARG A 53 -12.64 -13.16 -4.67
N ASP A 54 -12.81 -12.79 -5.94
CA ASP A 54 -11.94 -13.22 -7.02
C ASP A 54 -10.89 -12.16 -7.29
N MET A 55 -9.65 -12.48 -6.97
CA MET A 55 -8.50 -11.58 -7.15
C MET A 55 -7.72 -11.86 -8.44
N SER A 56 -8.24 -12.71 -9.33
CA SER A 56 -7.54 -13.03 -10.58
C SER A 56 -7.32 -11.81 -11.47
N TRP A 57 -8.10 -10.76 -11.29
CA TRP A 57 -7.94 -9.51 -12.04
C TRP A 57 -6.56 -8.85 -11.84
N LEU A 58 -5.84 -9.21 -10.77
CA LEU A 58 -4.47 -8.70 -10.56
C LEU A 58 -3.54 -9.09 -11.70
N TRP A 59 -3.84 -10.20 -12.39
CA TRP A 59 -3.04 -10.65 -13.53
C TRP A 59 -3.24 -9.80 -14.78
N ASP A 60 -4.27 -8.94 -14.80
CA ASP A 60 -4.54 -8.01 -15.89
C ASP A 60 -3.95 -6.63 -15.65
N VAL A 61 -3.25 -6.41 -14.53
CA VAL A 61 -2.61 -5.14 -14.22
C VAL A 61 -1.16 -5.17 -14.68
N ASP A 62 -0.71 -4.07 -15.28
CA ASP A 62 0.69 -3.89 -15.68
C ASP A 62 1.46 -3.25 -14.52
N PHE A 63 2.38 -4.01 -13.93
CA PHE A 63 3.21 -3.53 -12.81
C PHE A 63 4.63 -3.14 -13.23
N THR A 64 4.91 -3.06 -14.53
CA THR A 64 6.28 -2.82 -15.02
C THR A 64 6.87 -1.52 -14.53
N SER A 65 6.05 -0.51 -14.24
CA SER A 65 6.54 0.77 -13.70
C SER A 65 7.22 0.63 -12.34
N LEU A 66 6.98 -0.47 -11.63
CA LEU A 66 7.57 -0.71 -10.32
C LEU A 66 8.89 -1.48 -10.37
N ARG A 67 9.36 -1.88 -11.55
CA ARG A 67 10.55 -2.73 -11.67
C ARG A 67 11.81 -2.09 -11.10
N THR A 68 12.01 -0.81 -11.32
CA THR A 68 13.22 -0.11 -10.87
C THR A 68 13.19 0.17 -9.36
N ALA A 69 12.12 0.78 -8.88
CA ALA A 69 12.01 1.15 -7.46
C ALA A 69 11.68 -0.06 -6.57
N GLY A 70 10.91 -1.02 -7.10
CA GLY A 70 10.44 -2.17 -6.34
C GLY A 70 9.28 -1.83 -5.42
N VAL A 71 8.87 -2.83 -4.65
CA VAL A 71 7.81 -2.72 -3.64
C VAL A 71 8.42 -3.05 -2.28
N ALA A 72 8.30 -2.13 -1.34
CA ALA A 72 8.92 -2.28 -0.02
C ALA A 72 8.19 -3.31 0.85
N MET A 73 6.86 -3.39 0.73
CA MET A 73 6.04 -4.25 1.58
C MET A 73 4.82 -4.76 0.82
N VAL A 74 4.54 -6.04 0.97
CA VAL A 74 3.30 -6.66 0.50
C VAL A 74 2.60 -7.29 1.69
N SER A 75 1.32 -7.04 1.87
CA SER A 75 0.55 -7.55 2.98
C SER A 75 -0.91 -7.85 2.58
N GLY A 76 -1.72 -8.19 3.57
CA GLY A 76 -3.11 -8.59 3.38
C GLY A 76 -3.26 -10.11 3.35
N VAL A 77 -4.50 -10.56 3.29
CA VAL A 77 -4.83 -11.99 3.25
C VAL A 77 -4.23 -12.65 2.01
N ARG A 78 -4.19 -11.92 0.90
CA ARG A 78 -3.66 -12.42 -0.38
C ARG A 78 -2.24 -11.92 -0.66
N ALA A 79 -1.46 -11.68 0.40
CA ALA A 79 -0.10 -11.15 0.27
C ALA A 79 0.79 -12.01 -0.62
N TRP A 80 0.75 -13.32 -0.44
CA TRP A 80 1.59 -14.23 -1.23
C TRP A 80 1.17 -14.31 -2.69
N ASP A 81 -0.14 -14.21 -2.98
CA ASP A 81 -0.61 -14.15 -4.36
C ASP A 81 -0.14 -12.87 -5.04
N MET A 82 -0.20 -11.76 -4.31
CA MET A 82 0.29 -10.48 -4.85
C MET A 82 1.80 -10.51 -5.08
N ALA A 83 2.55 -11.07 -4.14
CA ALA A 83 4.00 -11.22 -4.29
C ALA A 83 4.36 -12.10 -5.48
N LEU A 84 3.62 -13.19 -5.68
CA LEU A 84 3.79 -14.06 -6.84
C LEU A 84 3.56 -13.30 -8.14
N ARG A 85 2.48 -12.53 -8.19
CA ARG A 85 2.16 -11.70 -9.36
C ARG A 85 3.29 -10.72 -9.68
N LEU A 86 3.79 -10.05 -8.66
CA LEU A 86 4.90 -9.09 -8.83
C LEU A 86 6.17 -9.79 -9.32
N GLY A 87 6.44 -11.00 -8.81
CA GLY A 87 7.57 -11.79 -9.24
C GLY A 87 7.53 -12.15 -10.72
N TYR A 88 6.34 -12.48 -11.23
CA TYR A 88 6.17 -12.74 -12.66
C TYR A 88 6.43 -11.50 -13.52
N GLU A 89 6.25 -10.31 -12.95
CA GLU A 89 6.51 -9.04 -13.65
C GLU A 89 7.95 -8.56 -13.43
N GLU A 90 8.75 -9.34 -12.69
CA GLU A 90 10.13 -8.97 -12.33
C GLU A 90 10.21 -7.70 -11.49
N VAL A 91 9.22 -7.49 -10.63
CA VAL A 91 9.22 -6.39 -9.67
C VAL A 91 9.83 -6.89 -8.37
N PRO A 92 10.93 -6.29 -7.89
CA PRO A 92 11.52 -6.69 -6.61
C PRO A 92 10.57 -6.39 -5.45
N VAL A 93 10.42 -7.36 -4.54
CA VAL A 93 9.64 -7.21 -3.32
C VAL A 93 10.59 -7.38 -2.14
N ALA A 94 10.71 -6.34 -1.34
CA ALA A 94 11.65 -6.37 -0.21
C ALA A 94 11.12 -7.23 0.93
N LYS A 95 9.82 -7.16 1.21
CA LYS A 95 9.24 -7.90 2.34
C LYS A 95 7.78 -8.27 2.08
N VAL A 96 7.40 -9.47 2.53
CA VAL A 96 6.02 -9.93 2.57
C VAL A 96 5.72 -10.24 4.04
N ASP A 97 4.68 -9.62 4.58
CA ASP A 97 4.29 -9.81 5.98
C ASP A 97 2.76 -9.85 6.07
N THR A 98 2.22 -11.01 6.43
CA THR A 98 0.78 -11.22 6.55
C THR A 98 0.21 -10.68 7.85
N ASP A 99 1.05 -10.35 8.84
CA ASP A 99 0.63 -9.62 10.03
C ASP A 99 0.41 -8.17 9.63
N PHE A 100 -0.84 -7.82 9.37
CA PHE A 100 -1.18 -6.55 8.72
C PHE A 100 -0.76 -5.34 9.55
N GLU A 101 -1.06 -5.34 10.84
CA GLU A 101 -0.69 -4.23 11.72
C GLU A 101 0.81 -4.04 11.78
N HIS A 102 1.56 -5.14 11.92
CA HIS A 102 3.01 -5.12 11.92
C HIS A 102 3.55 -4.61 10.59
N ALA A 103 2.99 -5.08 9.48
CA ALA A 103 3.42 -4.67 8.14
C ALA A 103 3.23 -3.17 7.92
N VAL A 104 2.06 -2.64 8.27
CA VAL A 104 1.77 -1.21 8.13
C VAL A 104 2.71 -0.39 9.01
N THR A 105 2.86 -0.78 10.27
CA THR A 105 3.71 -0.06 11.21
C THR A 105 5.16 -0.01 10.73
N GLU A 106 5.70 -1.15 10.32
CA GLU A 106 7.06 -1.21 9.81
C GLU A 106 7.24 -0.37 8.55
N PHE A 107 6.28 -0.45 7.63
CA PHE A 107 6.34 0.29 6.38
C PHE A 107 6.37 1.81 6.59
N VAL A 108 5.47 2.32 7.44
CA VAL A 108 5.33 3.77 7.60
C VAL A 108 6.40 4.38 8.51
N THR A 109 7.04 3.57 9.36
CA THR A 109 8.10 4.06 10.23
C THR A 109 9.49 3.93 9.60
N ALA A 110 9.64 3.14 8.55
CA ALA A 110 10.89 3.05 7.80
C ALA A 110 11.11 4.33 6.99
N ASN A 111 12.36 4.69 6.79
CA ASN A 111 12.75 5.85 5.98
C ASN A 111 11.94 7.11 6.34
N PRO A 112 12.11 7.64 7.56
CA PRO A 112 11.34 8.80 8.01
C PRO A 112 11.47 9.98 7.05
N GLY A 113 10.35 10.64 6.76
CA GLY A 113 10.30 11.79 5.86
C GLY A 113 10.08 11.42 4.40
N LYS A 114 10.30 10.16 4.02
CA LYS A 114 10.10 9.74 2.63
C LYS A 114 8.62 9.52 2.36
N PRO A 115 8.07 10.08 1.26
CA PRO A 115 6.67 9.86 0.91
C PRO A 115 6.36 8.38 0.69
N LYS A 116 5.15 7.97 1.02
CA LYS A 116 4.73 6.57 0.92
C LYS A 116 3.38 6.45 0.23
N HIS A 117 3.26 5.44 -0.63
CA HIS A 117 2.02 5.09 -1.29
C HIS A 117 1.60 3.68 -0.87
N MET A 118 0.34 3.55 -0.48
CA MET A 118 -0.24 2.26 -0.10
C MET A 118 -1.41 1.96 -1.03
N TYR A 119 -1.22 0.98 -1.91
CA TYR A 119 -2.28 0.51 -2.81
C TYR A 119 -3.03 -0.60 -2.09
N CYS A 120 -4.30 -0.36 -1.77
CA CYS A 120 -5.09 -1.22 -0.90
C CYS A 120 -6.43 -1.59 -1.51
N THR A 121 -6.85 -2.84 -1.37
CA THR A 121 -8.26 -3.19 -1.52
C THR A 121 -9.07 -2.53 -0.40
N TYR A 122 -10.39 -2.55 -0.51
CA TYR A 122 -11.26 -1.77 0.37
C TYR A 122 -11.05 -2.11 1.86
N THR A 123 -11.14 -3.39 2.22
CA THR A 123 -11.00 -3.77 3.64
C THR A 123 -9.57 -3.57 4.14
N ALA A 124 -8.57 -3.73 3.27
CA ALA A 124 -7.19 -3.43 3.63
C ALA A 124 -7.02 -1.93 3.89
N MET A 125 -7.64 -1.08 3.09
CA MET A 125 -7.59 0.37 3.28
C MET A 125 -8.22 0.78 4.60
N LEU A 126 -9.38 0.21 4.96
CA LEU A 126 -10.03 0.51 6.23
C LEU A 126 -9.15 0.11 7.42
N LYS A 127 -8.53 -1.07 7.35
CA LYS A 127 -7.62 -1.55 8.40
C LYS A 127 -6.36 -0.68 8.48
N ALA A 128 -5.82 -0.30 7.33
CA ALA A 128 -4.65 0.58 7.28
C ALA A 128 -4.96 1.93 7.93
N ARG A 129 -6.11 2.51 7.59
CA ARG A 129 -6.53 3.79 8.18
C ARG A 129 -6.60 3.70 9.70
N ALA A 130 -7.14 2.60 10.24
CA ALA A 130 -7.23 2.39 11.69
C ALA A 130 -5.85 2.29 12.34
N VAL A 131 -4.93 1.55 11.72
CA VAL A 131 -3.56 1.41 12.22
C VAL A 131 -2.83 2.76 12.19
N LEU A 132 -2.95 3.50 11.09
CA LEU A 132 -2.32 4.80 10.94
C LEU A 132 -2.88 5.81 11.94
N GLY A 133 -4.18 5.79 12.17
CA GLY A 133 -4.83 6.63 13.18
C GLY A 133 -4.28 6.36 14.57
N HIS A 134 -4.09 5.09 14.91
CA HIS A 134 -3.51 4.69 16.20
C HIS A 134 -2.05 5.17 16.34
N ILE A 135 -1.26 5.02 15.30
CA ILE A 135 0.14 5.45 15.29
C ILE A 135 0.23 6.97 15.51
N THR A 136 -0.56 7.76 14.77
CA THR A 136 -0.55 9.21 14.89
C THR A 136 -1.03 9.67 16.26
N GLU A 137 -2.05 9.01 16.81
CA GLU A 137 -2.59 9.30 18.13
C GLU A 137 -1.54 9.09 19.23
N VAL A 138 -0.82 7.97 19.18
CA VAL A 138 0.26 7.67 20.13
C VAL A 138 1.40 8.66 19.97
N SER A 139 1.77 9.01 18.75
CA SER A 139 2.82 9.98 18.46
C SER A 139 2.46 11.37 19.01
N ASP A 140 1.23 11.83 18.79
CA ASP A 140 0.75 13.12 19.28
C ASP A 140 0.74 13.15 20.82
N ALA A 141 0.32 12.09 21.47
CA ALA A 141 0.35 11.98 22.92
C ALA A 141 1.78 12.05 23.46
N GLY A 142 2.74 11.45 22.76
CA GLY A 142 4.15 11.53 23.10
C GLY A 142 4.73 12.91 22.93
N VAL A 143 4.37 13.59 21.85
CA VAL A 143 4.85 14.94 21.55
C VAL A 143 4.26 15.98 22.52
N GLY A 144 3.05 15.76 23.00
CA GLY A 144 2.39 16.67 23.94
C GLY A 144 2.97 16.67 25.36
N ARG A 145 4.07 16.00 25.58
CA ARG A 145 4.73 15.91 26.89
C ARG A 145 6.00 16.80 26.92
#